data_8f5d7c73b43847db5c760495575feb53
#
_entry.id   8f5d7c73b43847db5c760495575feb53
#
_cell.length_a   1.000
_cell.length_b   1.000
_cell.length_c   1.000
_cell.angle_alpha   90.00
_cell.angle_beta   90.00
_cell.angle_gamma   90.00
#
_symmetry.space_group_name_H-M   'P 1'
#
loop_
_entity.id
_entity.type
_entity.pdbx_description
1 polymer ?
#
loop_
_entity_poly.entity_id
_entity_poly.type
_entity_poly.pdbx_seq_one_letter_code
_entity_poly.pdbx_strand_id
1 'polypeptide(L)'
;TPVDYTNKAGKTVTALKYKKGEEGTYTYSVTEVKGTDASVTYDTMKAEVTVTVSHDGTAKALIANVTEPADKEFNNTVTPPTEPKFQPEKYVLNTAKYSITDNKLLDDDAELTDKYGETNTDPYVDKTNNNEAENINTKTVNRGDKLYYQVWLDTTKFSATNKENVQSVGITDDFDETKVDVDASAIKAYDSVTGDDVTNKFDIKVEGGVMTATLKAGFTKSLGDADNTQIIDTTKFEFGRYYKFDIPATVKADVAGGVDIENTAAQIVNYYNPTTKKVEKPEKPTEKRVNSVPIEVEFNFTKKLEGRELKAGEFSFVLKDSEGTEIETVQNDKDGNVKFKAIEYKKGEEGTYKYTIEEVKGSDATVTYDSMKAEVTVEVEYKGTAKALVKTVTDASDKEFNNTVTPPEEPKFQPEKYVVTEEKYSITDNKLLDDDSELADKYGDTNKDPYADKTDNNEAENLNTKTVKRGSKLVYQVWLDTTKFDAANKDNIQSVSITDDFDETKVDVDASAIKAYDSVTGADVTDKFDIKVEGGVMTATLKAGFTKSLGDAENTQIIDTTKFAFERYYKFDIPATVKADVAGGVDIENTAAQ
;
A
#
# COMPACT_ATOMS: atom_id res chain seq x y z
N THR A 1 -99.62 1.60 0.27
CA THR A 1 -98.68 1.61 1.41
C THR A 1 -97.84 0.33 1.39
N PRO A 2 -96.53 0.36 1.52
CA PRO A 2 -95.69 -0.83 1.58
C PRO A 2 -96.07 -1.74 2.75
N VAL A 3 -96.05 -3.04 2.54
CA VAL A 3 -96.30 -4.06 3.58
C VAL A 3 -95.26 -5.15 3.43
N ASP A 4 -94.55 -5.44 4.51
CA ASP A 4 -93.55 -6.49 4.55
C ASP A 4 -94.18 -7.88 4.53
N TYR A 5 -93.67 -8.79 3.74
CA TYR A 5 -93.96 -10.19 3.78
C TYR A 5 -92.67 -11.04 3.65
N THR A 6 -92.71 -12.23 4.19
CA THR A 6 -91.60 -13.16 4.11
C THR A 6 -91.76 -14.06 2.89
N ASN A 7 -90.78 -14.06 1.98
CA ASN A 7 -90.80 -14.92 0.80
C ASN A 7 -90.52 -16.39 1.15
N LYS A 8 -90.62 -17.29 0.18
CA LYS A 8 -90.31 -18.72 0.36
C LYS A 8 -88.84 -19.03 0.78
N ALA A 9 -87.94 -18.11 0.62
CA ALA A 9 -86.56 -18.23 1.08
C ALA A 9 -86.34 -17.66 2.49
N GLY A 10 -87.43 -17.31 3.24
CA GLY A 10 -87.34 -16.78 4.59
C GLY A 10 -86.90 -15.30 4.68
N LYS A 11 -86.76 -14.62 3.54
CA LYS A 11 -86.45 -13.19 3.55
C LYS A 11 -87.70 -12.34 3.56
N THR A 12 -87.74 -11.36 4.46
CA THR A 12 -88.80 -10.35 4.48
C THR A 12 -88.57 -9.37 3.31
N VAL A 13 -89.64 -9.18 2.52
CA VAL A 13 -89.65 -8.21 1.41
C VAL A 13 -90.92 -7.32 1.57
N THR A 14 -90.75 -6.07 1.16
CA THR A 14 -91.87 -5.11 1.20
C THR A 14 -92.69 -5.22 -0.09
N ALA A 15 -93.98 -5.52 0.04
CA ALA A 15 -94.92 -5.55 -1.10
C ALA A 15 -95.60 -4.20 -1.24
N LEU A 16 -95.77 -3.75 -2.47
CA LEU A 16 -96.59 -2.58 -2.77
C LEU A 16 -98.10 -2.99 -2.82
N LYS A 17 -98.93 -2.29 -2.12
CA LYS A 17 -100.37 -2.52 -2.10
C LYS A 17 -101.11 -1.30 -2.62
N TYR A 18 -102.11 -1.54 -3.48
CA TYR A 18 -103.02 -0.53 -4.04
C TYR A 18 -104.44 -0.76 -3.56
N LYS A 19 -105.21 0.31 -3.32
CA LYS A 19 -106.59 0.30 -2.87
C LYS A 19 -107.45 0.85 -4.00
N LYS A 20 -108.75 0.57 -3.89
CA LYS A 20 -109.77 1.15 -4.77
C LYS A 20 -109.71 2.68 -4.69
N GLY A 21 -109.62 3.37 -5.82
CA GLY A 21 -109.36 4.79 -5.94
C GLY A 21 -107.90 5.16 -6.17
N GLU A 22 -107.02 4.15 -6.19
CA GLU A 22 -105.57 4.28 -6.53
C GLU A 22 -105.27 3.65 -7.91
N GLU A 23 -106.30 3.68 -8.83
CA GLU A 23 -106.09 3.26 -10.21
C GLU A 23 -105.11 4.25 -10.92
N GLY A 24 -104.20 3.75 -11.75
CA GLY A 24 -103.20 4.56 -12.42
C GLY A 24 -101.99 3.78 -12.82
N THR A 25 -101.03 4.47 -13.45
CA THR A 25 -99.76 3.87 -13.81
C THR A 25 -98.67 4.40 -12.90
N TYR A 26 -97.94 3.50 -12.27
CA TYR A 26 -96.88 3.78 -11.32
C TYR A 26 -95.59 3.24 -11.88
N THR A 27 -94.54 4.07 -11.97
CA THR A 27 -93.17 3.65 -12.37
C THR A 27 -92.28 3.63 -11.16
N TYR A 28 -91.61 2.53 -10.97
CA TYR A 28 -90.60 2.29 -9.92
C TYR A 28 -89.29 2.02 -10.54
N SER A 29 -88.21 2.52 -9.98
CA SER A 29 -86.85 2.25 -10.40
C SER A 29 -86.11 1.51 -9.30
N VAL A 30 -85.38 0.49 -9.70
CA VAL A 30 -84.43 -0.22 -8.89
C VAL A 30 -83.03 0.09 -9.42
N THR A 31 -82.19 0.55 -8.55
CA THR A 31 -80.75 0.85 -8.85
C THR A 31 -79.89 0.18 -7.80
N GLU A 32 -78.71 -0.24 -8.21
CA GLU A 32 -77.70 -0.72 -7.28
C GLU A 32 -77.14 0.46 -6.46
N VAL A 33 -76.92 0.24 -5.15
CA VAL A 33 -76.20 1.18 -4.29
C VAL A 33 -74.72 0.89 -4.40
N LYS A 34 -73.98 1.83 -4.99
CA LYS A 34 -72.58 1.72 -5.13
C LYS A 34 -71.90 1.56 -3.76
N GLY A 35 -71.12 0.48 -3.60
CA GLY A 35 -70.22 0.26 -2.46
C GLY A 35 -68.97 1.10 -2.51
N THR A 36 -68.05 0.85 -1.57
CA THR A 36 -66.74 1.58 -1.42
C THR A 36 -65.57 0.83 -1.99
N ASP A 37 -65.74 -0.38 -2.52
CA ASP A 37 -64.68 -1.18 -3.08
C ASP A 37 -64.28 -0.62 -4.46
N ALA A 38 -63.07 -0.05 -4.53
CA ALA A 38 -62.56 0.56 -5.76
C ALA A 38 -62.19 -0.46 -6.85
N SER A 39 -62.05 -1.74 -6.51
CA SER A 39 -61.79 -2.81 -7.48
C SER A 39 -63.04 -3.26 -8.23
N VAL A 40 -64.24 -2.86 -7.74
CA VAL A 40 -65.53 -3.22 -8.30
C VAL A 40 -66.06 -2.09 -9.18
N THR A 41 -66.28 -2.41 -10.43
CA THR A 41 -67.09 -1.57 -11.32
C THR A 41 -68.55 -1.96 -11.12
N TYR A 42 -69.26 -1.11 -10.41
CA TYR A 42 -70.65 -1.32 -10.10
C TYR A 42 -71.50 -1.06 -11.33
N ASP A 43 -72.60 -1.87 -11.48
CA ASP A 43 -73.55 -1.66 -12.55
C ASP A 43 -74.30 -0.32 -12.38
N THR A 44 -74.46 0.40 -13.46
CA THR A 44 -75.18 1.68 -13.50
C THR A 44 -76.61 1.52 -14.01
N MET A 45 -77.03 0.26 -14.19
CA MET A 45 -78.38 -0.05 -14.66
C MET A 45 -79.40 0.55 -13.74
N LYS A 46 -80.48 1.09 -14.34
CA LYS A 46 -81.68 1.53 -13.71
C LYS A 46 -82.79 0.68 -14.26
N ALA A 47 -83.24 -0.34 -13.49
CA ALA A 47 -84.32 -1.20 -13.88
C ALA A 47 -85.67 -0.51 -13.58
N GLU A 48 -86.42 -0.23 -14.60
CA GLU A 48 -87.74 0.41 -14.45
C GLU A 48 -88.87 -0.60 -14.53
N VAL A 49 -89.68 -0.66 -13.47
CA VAL A 49 -90.85 -1.50 -13.36
C VAL A 49 -92.10 -0.60 -13.41
N THR A 50 -92.98 -0.86 -14.37
CA THR A 50 -94.23 -0.13 -14.47
C THR A 50 -95.38 -1.02 -13.98
N VAL A 51 -96.13 -0.53 -13.03
CA VAL A 51 -97.31 -1.19 -12.50
C VAL A 51 -98.57 -0.39 -12.93
N THR A 52 -99.39 -0.99 -13.78
CA THR A 52 -100.68 -0.40 -14.16
C THR A 52 -101.79 -1.03 -13.35
N VAL A 53 -102.40 -0.22 -12.49
CA VAL A 53 -103.54 -0.64 -11.65
C VAL A 53 -104.82 -0.16 -12.31
N SER A 54 -105.73 -1.10 -12.60
CA SER A 54 -107.04 -0.82 -13.18
C SER A 54 -108.15 -1.53 -12.39
N HIS A 55 -109.37 -0.99 -12.44
CA HIS A 55 -110.53 -1.66 -11.87
C HIS A 55 -111.25 -2.46 -12.97
N ASP A 56 -111.33 -3.79 -12.80
CA ASP A 56 -112.12 -4.64 -13.65
C ASP A 56 -113.56 -4.60 -13.14
N GLY A 57 -114.49 -3.96 -13.89
CA GLY A 57 -115.84 -3.83 -13.57
C GLY A 57 -116.61 -5.16 -13.57
N THR A 58 -116.15 -6.16 -14.37
CA THR A 58 -116.73 -7.48 -14.45
C THR A 58 -116.34 -8.35 -13.25
N ALA A 59 -115.05 -8.33 -12.90
CA ALA A 59 -114.55 -9.07 -11.73
C ALA A 59 -114.79 -8.32 -10.39
N LYS A 60 -115.26 -7.07 -10.45
CA LYS A 60 -115.37 -6.17 -9.28
C LYS A 60 -114.10 -6.13 -8.42
N ALA A 61 -112.89 -6.18 -9.06
CA ALA A 61 -111.59 -6.29 -8.40
C ALA A 61 -110.60 -5.31 -9.02
N LEU A 62 -109.58 -4.91 -8.24
CA LEU A 62 -108.41 -4.25 -8.77
C LEU A 62 -107.47 -5.30 -9.39
N ILE A 63 -107.04 -5.00 -10.59
CA ILE A 63 -106.01 -5.78 -11.31
C ILE A 63 -104.77 -4.94 -11.40
N ALA A 64 -103.62 -5.51 -11.06
CA ALA A 64 -102.32 -4.90 -11.26
C ALA A 64 -101.56 -5.66 -12.36
N ASN A 65 -101.28 -4.99 -13.46
CA ASN A 65 -100.42 -5.49 -14.52
C ASN A 65 -99.02 -4.91 -14.33
N VAL A 66 -98.01 -5.81 -14.22
CA VAL A 66 -96.67 -5.42 -14.02
C VAL A 66 -95.90 -5.56 -15.36
N THR A 67 -95.34 -4.50 -15.84
CA THR A 67 -94.40 -4.52 -16.93
C THR A 67 -93.00 -4.47 -16.33
N GLU A 68 -92.34 -5.57 -16.45
CA GLU A 68 -90.93 -5.73 -15.93
C GLU A 68 -89.91 -5.18 -16.91
N PRO A 69 -88.76 -4.75 -16.40
CA PRO A 69 -87.64 -4.31 -17.26
C PRO A 69 -87.10 -5.49 -18.10
N ALA A 70 -86.54 -5.18 -19.26
CA ALA A 70 -85.98 -6.19 -20.14
C ALA A 70 -84.69 -6.82 -19.54
N ASP A 71 -83.98 -6.06 -18.75
CA ASP A 71 -82.87 -6.53 -17.99
C ASP A 71 -83.15 -6.46 -16.49
N LYS A 72 -82.90 -7.56 -15.78
CA LYS A 72 -83.16 -7.74 -14.34
C LYS A 72 -81.88 -8.10 -13.57
N GLU A 73 -80.72 -8.11 -14.26
CA GLU A 73 -79.48 -8.59 -13.70
C GLU A 73 -78.48 -7.43 -13.54
N PHE A 74 -78.13 -7.17 -12.30
CA PHE A 74 -77.07 -6.21 -12.02
C PHE A 74 -75.74 -6.93 -12.14
N ASN A 75 -74.89 -6.49 -13.11
CA ASN A 75 -73.62 -7.14 -13.46
C ASN A 75 -72.45 -6.28 -13.00
N ASN A 76 -71.87 -6.63 -11.87
CA ASN A 76 -70.62 -6.00 -11.41
C ASN A 76 -69.39 -6.70 -11.97
N THR A 77 -68.39 -5.91 -12.34
CA THR A 77 -67.11 -6.45 -12.78
C THR A 77 -66.05 -6.17 -11.73
N VAL A 78 -65.32 -7.20 -11.32
CA VAL A 78 -64.16 -7.06 -10.46
C VAL A 78 -62.91 -7.00 -11.35
N THR A 79 -62.17 -5.92 -11.26
CA THR A 79 -60.86 -5.83 -11.86
C THR A 79 -59.86 -6.53 -10.95
N PRO A 80 -59.26 -7.65 -11.37
CA PRO A 80 -58.25 -8.31 -10.55
C PRO A 80 -57.11 -7.36 -10.28
N PRO A 81 -56.51 -7.36 -9.07
CA PRO A 81 -55.32 -6.59 -8.80
C PRO A 81 -54.20 -7.08 -9.70
N THR A 82 -53.44 -6.16 -10.25
CA THR A 82 -52.26 -6.47 -11.04
C THR A 82 -51.08 -6.75 -10.10
N GLU A 83 -50.15 -7.55 -10.53
CA GLU A 83 -48.90 -7.78 -9.83
C GLU A 83 -48.19 -6.42 -9.58
N PRO A 84 -47.71 -6.14 -8.35
CA PRO A 84 -46.91 -4.95 -8.09
C PRO A 84 -45.65 -4.94 -8.95
N LYS A 85 -45.46 -3.87 -9.69
CA LYS A 85 -44.22 -3.68 -10.45
C LYS A 85 -43.19 -2.96 -9.57
N PHE A 86 -41.96 -3.43 -9.59
CA PHE A 86 -40.84 -2.82 -8.85
C PHE A 86 -39.50 -3.19 -9.47
N GLN A 87 -38.52 -2.32 -9.30
CA GLN A 87 -37.14 -2.54 -9.69
C GLN A 87 -36.21 -1.95 -8.63
N PRO A 88 -35.66 -2.78 -7.75
CA PRO A 88 -34.67 -2.31 -6.78
C PRO A 88 -33.38 -1.91 -7.47
N GLU A 89 -32.73 -0.88 -6.93
CA GLU A 89 -31.44 -0.42 -7.37
C GLU A 89 -30.39 -0.69 -6.29
N LYS A 90 -29.13 -0.83 -6.71
CA LYS A 90 -27.98 -1.06 -5.81
C LYS A 90 -26.76 -0.31 -6.28
N TYR A 91 -26.07 0.29 -5.32
CA TYR A 91 -24.81 0.98 -5.54
C TYR A 91 -23.78 0.54 -4.50
N VAL A 92 -22.50 0.73 -4.81
CA VAL A 92 -21.40 0.64 -3.85
C VAL A 92 -20.63 1.95 -3.89
N LEU A 93 -20.51 2.60 -2.74
CA LEU A 93 -20.07 3.97 -2.61
C LEU A 93 -18.85 4.09 -1.70
N ASN A 94 -18.07 5.14 -1.96
CA ASN A 94 -17.02 5.61 -1.08
C ASN A 94 -17.66 6.41 0.08
N THR A 95 -17.35 6.07 1.33
CA THR A 95 -17.91 6.73 2.52
C THR A 95 -17.59 8.21 2.64
N ALA A 96 -16.60 8.71 1.93
CA ALA A 96 -16.08 10.07 2.13
C ALA A 96 -16.78 11.14 1.31
N LYS A 97 -17.52 10.80 0.26
CA LYS A 97 -17.96 11.79 -0.74
C LYS A 97 -19.45 11.85 -1.01
N TYR A 98 -20.22 10.81 -0.71
CA TYR A 98 -21.64 10.81 -0.98
C TYR A 98 -22.43 11.36 0.21
N SER A 99 -23.25 12.39 -0.04
CA SER A 99 -24.11 12.99 0.99
C SER A 99 -25.35 12.11 1.20
N ILE A 100 -25.48 11.51 2.38
CA ILE A 100 -26.68 10.79 2.80
C ILE A 100 -27.91 11.71 2.79
N THR A 101 -27.71 13.03 2.81
CA THR A 101 -28.79 14.02 2.96
C THR A 101 -29.46 14.42 1.65
N ASP A 102 -28.87 14.14 0.49
CA ASP A 102 -29.51 14.48 -0.78
C ASP A 102 -30.53 13.43 -1.25
N ASN A 103 -30.35 12.19 -0.78
CA ASN A 103 -31.34 11.11 -0.90
C ASN A 103 -31.81 10.79 -2.34
N LYS A 104 -30.95 11.06 -3.33
CA LYS A 104 -31.22 10.82 -4.74
C LYS A 104 -30.49 9.59 -5.21
N LEU A 105 -31.04 8.90 -6.21
CA LEU A 105 -30.33 7.84 -6.91
C LEU A 105 -29.09 8.39 -7.61
N LEU A 106 -28.04 7.58 -7.69
CA LEU A 106 -26.90 7.90 -8.51
C LEU A 106 -27.31 7.92 -9.98
N ASP A 107 -26.88 8.95 -10.71
CA ASP A 107 -27.05 9.00 -12.16
C ASP A 107 -26.02 8.08 -12.82
N ASP A 108 -26.42 6.84 -13.03
CA ASP A 108 -25.68 5.84 -13.78
C ASP A 108 -26.55 5.41 -14.96
N ASP A 109 -26.45 6.15 -16.06
CA ASP A 109 -27.28 5.98 -17.26
C ASP A 109 -27.25 4.56 -17.83
N ALA A 110 -26.16 3.82 -17.60
CA ALA A 110 -26.03 2.44 -18.11
C ALA A 110 -26.79 1.42 -17.25
N GLU A 111 -27.03 1.71 -15.98
CA GLU A 111 -27.66 0.81 -15.02
C GLU A 111 -29.16 1.09 -14.81
N LEU A 112 -29.61 2.27 -15.17
CA LEU A 112 -31.00 2.71 -14.99
C LEU A 112 -31.93 2.38 -16.18
N THR A 113 -31.57 1.42 -17.02
CA THR A 113 -32.52 0.90 -18.00
C THR A 113 -33.62 0.15 -17.27
N ASP A 114 -34.75 0.81 -17.12
CA ASP A 114 -35.92 0.27 -16.43
C ASP A 114 -36.32 -1.07 -17.06
N LYS A 115 -36.40 -2.12 -16.24
CA LYS A 115 -36.91 -3.46 -16.62
C LYS A 115 -38.30 -3.43 -17.29
N TYR A 116 -39.00 -2.32 -17.15
CA TYR A 116 -40.33 -2.13 -17.76
C TYR A 116 -40.26 -1.59 -19.19
N GLY A 117 -39.05 -1.38 -19.75
CA GLY A 117 -38.86 -0.90 -21.11
C GLY A 117 -39.15 0.60 -21.29
N GLU A 118 -39.23 1.33 -20.21
CA GLU A 118 -39.35 2.79 -20.22
C GLU A 118 -37.95 3.40 -20.12
N THR A 119 -37.62 4.36 -20.98
CA THR A 119 -36.37 5.11 -20.89
C THR A 119 -36.39 5.94 -19.60
N ASN A 120 -35.56 5.58 -18.64
CA ASN A 120 -35.24 6.28 -17.39
C ASN A 120 -36.17 7.47 -17.06
N THR A 121 -37.41 7.16 -16.66
CA THR A 121 -38.41 8.14 -16.21
C THR A 121 -38.52 8.17 -14.69
N ASP A 122 -37.55 7.62 -13.97
CA ASP A 122 -37.54 7.65 -12.51
C ASP A 122 -37.43 9.12 -12.03
N PRO A 123 -38.47 9.62 -11.34
CA PRO A 123 -38.49 11.01 -10.89
C PRO A 123 -37.51 11.33 -9.79
N TYR A 124 -36.89 10.30 -9.19
CA TYR A 124 -35.94 10.45 -8.08
C TYR A 124 -34.49 10.43 -8.53
N VAL A 125 -34.21 10.18 -9.81
CA VAL A 125 -32.86 10.24 -10.36
C VAL A 125 -32.38 11.69 -10.45
N ASP A 126 -31.22 11.97 -9.89
CA ASP A 126 -30.57 13.25 -10.03
C ASP A 126 -29.73 13.32 -11.31
N LYS A 127 -30.35 13.76 -12.39
CA LYS A 127 -29.71 13.90 -13.70
C LYS A 127 -28.78 15.11 -13.82
N THR A 128 -28.76 15.99 -12.82
CA THR A 128 -27.94 17.22 -12.84
C THR A 128 -26.63 17.04 -12.11
N ASN A 129 -26.53 16.06 -11.23
CA ASN A 129 -25.34 15.74 -10.47
C ASN A 129 -24.94 14.30 -10.75
N ASN A 130 -23.99 14.13 -11.63
CA ASN A 130 -23.41 12.83 -11.97
C ASN A 130 -22.51 12.38 -10.82
N ASN A 131 -23.03 11.50 -9.95
CA ASN A 131 -22.32 10.97 -8.79
C ASN A 131 -21.38 9.79 -9.14
N GLU A 132 -20.90 9.67 -10.37
CA GLU A 132 -19.99 8.61 -10.80
C GLU A 132 -18.69 8.59 -9.99
N ALA A 133 -18.26 9.74 -9.45
CA ALA A 133 -17.06 9.81 -8.62
C ALA A 133 -17.23 9.06 -7.29
N GLU A 134 -18.44 9.03 -6.74
CA GLU A 134 -18.78 8.35 -5.50
C GLU A 134 -19.10 6.86 -5.73
N ASN A 135 -19.56 6.51 -6.92
CA ASN A 135 -19.78 5.11 -7.31
C ASN A 135 -18.44 4.42 -7.54
N ILE A 136 -18.15 3.42 -6.73
CA ILE A 136 -16.93 2.63 -6.82
C ILE A 136 -17.15 1.22 -7.41
N ASN A 137 -18.30 0.97 -8.03
CA ASN A 137 -18.52 -0.27 -8.76
C ASN A 137 -17.42 -0.50 -9.80
N THR A 138 -16.92 -1.71 -9.91
CA THR A 138 -15.79 -2.14 -10.76
C THR A 138 -14.41 -1.55 -10.39
N LYS A 139 -14.34 -0.70 -9.37
CA LYS A 139 -13.07 -0.08 -8.93
C LYS A 139 -12.33 -0.96 -7.92
N THR A 140 -11.03 -0.75 -7.85
CA THR A 140 -10.16 -1.40 -6.86
C THR A 140 -10.36 -0.78 -5.49
N VAL A 141 -10.40 -1.63 -4.46
CA VAL A 141 -10.46 -1.27 -3.05
C VAL A 141 -9.35 -1.96 -2.29
N ASN A 142 -8.87 -1.34 -1.22
CA ASN A 142 -7.80 -1.89 -0.39
C ASN A 142 -8.35 -2.62 0.84
N ARG A 143 -7.53 -3.48 1.42
CA ARG A 143 -7.82 -4.09 2.73
C ARG A 143 -7.98 -3.00 3.78
N GLY A 144 -9.05 -3.08 4.57
CA GLY A 144 -9.39 -2.09 5.58
C GLY A 144 -10.20 -0.90 5.07
N ASP A 145 -10.42 -0.78 3.76
CA ASP A 145 -11.28 0.28 3.21
C ASP A 145 -12.71 0.12 3.69
N LYS A 146 -13.33 1.26 3.97
CA LYS A 146 -14.76 1.33 4.30
C LYS A 146 -15.55 1.63 3.05
N LEU A 147 -16.65 0.93 2.87
CA LEU A 147 -17.60 1.11 1.77
C LEU A 147 -19.02 1.24 2.33
N TYR A 148 -19.91 1.79 1.52
CA TYR A 148 -21.35 1.71 1.73
C TYR A 148 -21.99 0.96 0.57
N TYR A 149 -22.67 -0.15 0.85
CA TYR A 149 -23.66 -0.68 -0.07
C TYR A 149 -24.96 0.09 0.13
N GLN A 150 -25.49 0.64 -0.95
CA GLN A 150 -26.82 1.26 -0.94
C GLN A 150 -27.80 0.39 -1.71
N VAL A 151 -28.88 0.01 -1.06
CA VAL A 151 -29.97 -0.74 -1.68
C VAL A 151 -31.23 0.10 -1.62
N TRP A 152 -31.86 0.29 -2.76
CA TRP A 152 -33.05 1.11 -2.90
C TRP A 152 -34.26 0.22 -3.14
N LEU A 153 -35.12 0.07 -2.12
CA LEU A 153 -36.38 -0.64 -2.18
C LEU A 153 -37.37 0.23 -2.97
N ASP A 154 -37.89 -0.30 -4.08
CA ASP A 154 -38.76 0.42 -5.00
C ASP A 154 -40.24 0.19 -4.66
N THR A 155 -40.97 1.26 -4.39
CA THR A 155 -42.43 1.29 -4.31
C THR A 155 -43.02 2.32 -5.28
N THR A 156 -42.24 2.86 -6.20
CA THR A 156 -42.67 3.97 -7.10
C THR A 156 -43.84 3.60 -8.00
N LYS A 157 -43.92 2.34 -8.42
CA LYS A 157 -44.95 1.82 -9.32
C LYS A 157 -46.13 1.14 -8.57
N PHE A 158 -46.20 1.23 -7.24
CA PHE A 158 -47.33 0.70 -6.49
C PHE A 158 -48.52 1.67 -6.65
N SER A 159 -49.50 1.23 -7.42
CA SER A 159 -50.64 2.01 -7.89
C SER A 159 -51.93 1.74 -7.11
N ALA A 160 -52.96 2.46 -7.43
CA ALA A 160 -54.29 2.26 -6.84
C ALA A 160 -54.84 0.83 -7.05
N THR A 161 -54.39 0.13 -8.11
CA THR A 161 -54.87 -1.23 -8.42
C THR A 161 -54.18 -2.34 -7.64
N ASN A 162 -53.02 -2.08 -7.04
CA ASN A 162 -52.29 -3.12 -6.31
C ASN A 162 -51.87 -2.75 -4.89
N LYS A 163 -51.78 -1.46 -4.53
CA LYS A 163 -51.30 -1.02 -3.21
C LYS A 163 -52.09 -1.56 -2.03
N GLU A 164 -53.39 -1.77 -2.22
CA GLU A 164 -54.27 -2.28 -1.17
C GLU A 164 -54.17 -3.80 -0.96
N ASN A 165 -53.32 -4.48 -1.71
CA ASN A 165 -53.12 -5.92 -1.60
C ASN A 165 -51.71 -6.29 -1.15
N VAL A 166 -50.79 -5.31 -1.04
CA VAL A 166 -49.42 -5.57 -0.60
C VAL A 166 -49.42 -5.87 0.89
N GLN A 167 -48.89 -7.04 1.26
CA GLN A 167 -48.82 -7.50 2.64
C GLN A 167 -47.54 -7.12 3.32
N SER A 168 -46.43 -7.23 2.60
CA SER A 168 -45.12 -6.81 3.08
C SER A 168 -44.17 -6.44 1.93
N VAL A 169 -43.20 -5.61 2.24
CA VAL A 169 -42.07 -5.27 1.38
C VAL A 169 -40.80 -5.45 2.18
N GLY A 170 -39.74 -5.85 1.49
CA GLY A 170 -38.42 -6.00 2.10
C GLY A 170 -37.33 -6.11 1.08
N ILE A 171 -36.11 -6.03 1.56
CA ILE A 171 -34.90 -6.30 0.78
C ILE A 171 -34.08 -7.37 1.46
N THR A 172 -33.30 -8.08 0.66
CA THR A 172 -32.17 -8.89 1.08
C THR A 172 -30.91 -8.37 0.43
N ASP A 173 -29.77 -8.46 1.10
CA ASP A 173 -28.46 -8.11 0.56
C ASP A 173 -27.48 -9.22 0.92
N ASP A 174 -27.03 -9.96 -0.10
CA ASP A 174 -26.14 -11.11 0.03
C ASP A 174 -24.71 -10.65 -0.26
N PHE A 175 -23.94 -10.40 0.78
CA PHE A 175 -22.54 -9.98 0.71
C PHE A 175 -21.60 -11.13 1.06
N ASP A 176 -20.39 -11.09 0.50
CA ASP A 176 -19.38 -12.10 0.78
C ASP A 176 -18.75 -11.85 2.16
N GLU A 177 -19.27 -12.52 3.18
CA GLU A 177 -18.83 -12.41 4.57
C GLU A 177 -17.39 -12.91 4.77
N THR A 178 -16.81 -13.60 3.78
CA THR A 178 -15.39 -13.97 3.82
C THR A 178 -14.48 -12.81 3.44
N LYS A 179 -15.01 -11.76 2.80
CA LYS A 179 -14.25 -10.63 2.27
C LYS A 179 -14.59 -9.29 2.90
N VAL A 180 -15.82 -9.13 3.38
CA VAL A 180 -16.27 -7.89 4.02
C VAL A 180 -16.93 -8.17 5.38
N ASP A 181 -16.76 -7.22 6.30
CA ASP A 181 -17.49 -7.12 7.55
C ASP A 181 -18.57 -6.06 7.41
N VAL A 182 -19.83 -6.40 7.71
CA VAL A 182 -20.96 -5.47 7.72
C VAL A 182 -21.32 -5.11 9.16
N ASP A 183 -21.39 -3.82 9.45
CA ASP A 183 -21.84 -3.32 10.75
C ASP A 183 -23.38 -3.27 10.78
N ALA A 184 -24.02 -4.35 11.24
CA ALA A 184 -25.47 -4.46 11.35
C ALA A 184 -26.10 -3.35 12.20
N SER A 185 -25.38 -2.84 13.21
CA SER A 185 -25.90 -1.81 14.12
C SER A 185 -25.93 -0.41 13.50
N ALA A 186 -25.12 -0.20 12.46
CA ALA A 186 -25.00 1.06 11.74
C ALA A 186 -25.84 1.11 10.45
N ILE A 187 -26.57 0.04 10.11
CA ILE A 187 -27.46 0.04 8.96
C ILE A 187 -28.61 1.05 9.19
N LYS A 188 -28.86 1.89 8.18
CA LYS A 188 -29.89 2.92 8.20
C LYS A 188 -30.79 2.80 6.99
N ALA A 189 -32.07 3.15 7.19
CA ALA A 189 -33.07 3.27 6.12
C ALA A 189 -33.62 4.69 6.07
N TYR A 190 -33.72 5.24 4.87
CA TYR A 190 -34.23 6.60 4.63
C TYR A 190 -35.34 6.61 3.61
N ASP A 191 -36.31 7.49 3.82
CA ASP A 191 -37.35 7.82 2.85
C ASP A 191 -36.77 8.75 1.78
N SER A 192 -36.79 8.37 0.51
CA SER A 192 -36.17 9.15 -0.57
C SER A 192 -36.84 10.50 -0.86
N VAL A 193 -38.07 10.70 -0.43
CA VAL A 193 -38.82 11.95 -0.68
C VAL A 193 -38.60 12.96 0.44
N THR A 194 -38.65 12.48 1.71
CA THR A 194 -38.53 13.38 2.87
C THR A 194 -37.12 13.48 3.44
N GLY A 195 -36.27 12.49 3.17
CA GLY A 195 -34.94 12.36 3.78
C GLY A 195 -34.94 11.83 5.21
N ASP A 196 -36.11 11.48 5.73
CA ASP A 196 -36.24 11.04 7.12
C ASP A 196 -35.63 9.65 7.36
N ASP A 197 -34.99 9.49 8.53
CA ASP A 197 -34.59 8.17 9.03
C ASP A 197 -35.84 7.35 9.39
N VAL A 198 -36.09 6.31 8.62
CA VAL A 198 -37.21 5.39 8.78
C VAL A 198 -36.75 3.98 9.20
N THR A 199 -35.54 3.84 9.70
CA THR A 199 -34.94 2.57 10.14
C THR A 199 -35.85 1.82 11.11
N ASN A 200 -36.55 2.56 11.99
CA ASN A 200 -37.44 2.01 12.98
C ASN A 200 -38.68 1.32 12.37
N LYS A 201 -39.03 1.57 11.10
CA LYS A 201 -40.13 0.91 10.39
C LYS A 201 -39.79 -0.52 9.96
N PHE A 202 -38.49 -0.85 9.86
CA PHE A 202 -38.04 -2.14 9.37
C PHE A 202 -37.46 -3.03 10.48
N ASP A 203 -37.64 -4.33 10.32
CA ASP A 203 -36.97 -5.37 11.09
C ASP A 203 -35.75 -5.78 10.30
N ILE A 204 -34.54 -5.34 10.77
CA ILE A 204 -33.29 -5.51 10.07
C ILE A 204 -32.45 -6.57 10.80
N LYS A 205 -31.98 -7.59 10.06
CA LYS A 205 -31.13 -8.67 10.56
C LYS A 205 -29.98 -8.93 9.61
N VAL A 206 -28.86 -9.37 10.14
CA VAL A 206 -27.72 -9.85 9.38
C VAL A 206 -27.34 -11.23 9.92
N GLU A 207 -27.48 -12.24 9.10
CA GLU A 207 -27.18 -13.63 9.46
C GLU A 207 -26.53 -14.35 8.28
N GLY A 208 -25.36 -15.00 8.48
CA GLY A 208 -24.70 -15.82 7.47
C GLY A 208 -24.38 -15.08 6.16
N GLY A 209 -23.91 -13.84 6.23
CA GLY A 209 -23.59 -13.03 5.05
C GLY A 209 -24.79 -12.36 4.38
N VAL A 210 -26.00 -12.59 4.89
CA VAL A 210 -27.21 -12.01 4.31
C VAL A 210 -27.83 -10.99 5.26
N MET A 211 -27.99 -9.75 4.80
CA MET A 211 -28.84 -8.76 5.45
C MET A 211 -30.28 -8.94 4.95
N THR A 212 -31.23 -8.92 5.86
CA THR A 212 -32.67 -8.84 5.56
C THR A 212 -33.27 -7.62 6.23
N ALA A 213 -34.10 -6.87 5.51
CA ALA A 213 -34.87 -5.78 6.07
C ALA A 213 -36.33 -5.93 5.61
N THR A 214 -37.24 -6.17 6.55
CA THR A 214 -38.65 -6.38 6.26
C THR A 214 -39.50 -5.36 7.02
N LEU A 215 -40.52 -4.80 6.38
CA LEU A 215 -41.44 -3.87 7.03
C LEU A 215 -42.12 -4.54 8.23
N LYS A 216 -42.12 -3.87 9.40
CA LYS A 216 -42.67 -4.39 10.64
C LYS A 216 -44.21 -4.51 10.59
N ALA A 217 -44.78 -5.50 11.27
CA ALA A 217 -46.20 -5.73 11.38
C ALA A 217 -47.01 -4.53 11.94
N GLY A 218 -46.37 -3.63 12.72
CA GLY A 218 -47.00 -2.39 13.20
C GLY A 218 -47.46 -1.41 12.10
N PHE A 219 -47.01 -1.62 10.88
CA PHE A 219 -47.34 -0.84 9.69
C PHE A 219 -48.38 -1.53 8.79
N THR A 220 -49.03 -2.58 9.29
CA THR A 220 -50.13 -3.27 8.60
C THR A 220 -51.48 -2.98 9.22
N LYS A 221 -52.53 -3.26 8.47
CA LYS A 221 -53.92 -3.25 8.90
C LYS A 221 -54.63 -4.49 8.37
N SER A 222 -55.71 -4.90 9.02
CA SER A 222 -56.58 -5.96 8.51
C SER A 222 -57.35 -5.49 7.28
N LEU A 223 -57.46 -6.37 6.28
CA LEU A 223 -58.30 -6.17 5.11
C LEU A 223 -59.79 -6.27 5.46
N GLY A 224 -60.13 -6.88 6.62
CA GLY A 224 -61.49 -7.07 7.07
C GLY A 224 -62.20 -8.30 6.47
N ASP A 225 -61.43 -9.19 5.84
CA ASP A 225 -61.92 -10.47 5.32
C ASP A 225 -62.02 -11.54 6.44
N ALA A 226 -62.61 -12.69 6.11
CA ALA A 226 -62.79 -13.77 7.07
C ALA A 226 -61.49 -14.37 7.60
N ASP A 227 -60.41 -14.27 6.81
CA ASP A 227 -59.08 -14.79 7.13
C ASP A 227 -58.20 -13.78 7.86
N ASN A 228 -58.72 -12.56 8.15
CA ASN A 228 -58.01 -11.44 8.77
C ASN A 228 -56.68 -11.12 8.05
N THR A 229 -56.72 -11.16 6.71
CA THR A 229 -55.54 -10.87 5.86
C THR A 229 -54.97 -9.51 6.23
N GLN A 230 -53.63 -9.49 6.50
CA GLN A 230 -52.93 -8.27 6.82
C GLN A 230 -52.35 -7.66 5.55
N ILE A 231 -52.56 -6.38 5.36
CA ILE A 231 -51.99 -5.57 4.26
C ILE A 231 -51.27 -4.36 4.82
N ILE A 232 -50.40 -3.76 4.04
CA ILE A 232 -49.70 -2.55 4.46
C ILE A 232 -50.69 -1.40 4.63
N ASP A 233 -50.62 -0.73 5.77
CA ASP A 233 -51.42 0.46 6.07
C ASP A 233 -50.78 1.69 5.40
N THR A 234 -51.34 2.10 4.27
CA THR A 234 -50.82 3.22 3.46
C THR A 234 -50.92 4.58 4.17
N THR A 235 -51.58 4.66 5.33
CA THR A 235 -51.54 5.87 6.17
C THR A 235 -50.31 5.95 7.07
N LYS A 236 -49.61 4.82 7.27
CA LYS A 236 -48.40 4.72 8.11
C LYS A 236 -47.16 4.47 7.31
N PHE A 237 -47.26 3.80 6.15
CA PHE A 237 -46.16 3.51 5.23
C PHE A 237 -46.59 3.90 3.82
N GLU A 238 -45.94 4.93 3.28
CA GLU A 238 -46.30 5.51 2.00
C GLU A 238 -45.62 4.79 0.83
N PHE A 239 -46.33 4.60 -0.26
CA PHE A 239 -45.85 4.10 -1.53
C PHE A 239 -45.55 5.27 -2.50
N GLY A 240 -45.10 4.96 -3.71
CA GLY A 240 -44.76 5.95 -4.72
C GLY A 240 -43.41 6.59 -4.51
N ARG A 241 -42.49 5.90 -3.83
CA ARG A 241 -41.13 6.36 -3.52
C ARG A 241 -40.15 5.21 -3.36
N TYR A 242 -38.86 5.52 -3.24
CA TYR A 242 -37.84 4.58 -2.78
C TYR A 242 -37.64 4.66 -1.27
N TYR A 243 -37.19 3.54 -0.71
CA TYR A 243 -36.62 3.48 0.63
C TYR A 243 -35.15 3.05 0.51
N LYS A 244 -34.22 3.94 0.82
CA LYS A 244 -32.79 3.74 0.69
C LYS A 244 -32.21 3.10 1.95
N PHE A 245 -31.51 2.00 1.79
CA PHE A 245 -30.78 1.33 2.87
C PHE A 245 -29.29 1.59 2.69
N ASP A 246 -28.66 2.22 3.67
CA ASP A 246 -27.22 2.38 3.75
C ASP A 246 -26.64 1.29 4.63
N ILE A 247 -25.76 0.46 4.06
CA ILE A 247 -25.20 -0.73 4.68
C ILE A 247 -23.68 -0.54 4.76
N PRO A 248 -23.16 -0.06 5.91
CA PRO A 248 -21.72 0.13 6.08
C PRO A 248 -20.98 -1.20 6.09
N ALA A 249 -19.91 -1.29 5.32
CA ALA A 249 -19.06 -2.46 5.22
C ALA A 249 -17.58 -2.08 5.29
N THR A 250 -16.74 -3.01 5.72
CA THR A 250 -15.28 -2.85 5.72
C THR A 250 -14.63 -4.04 5.04
N VAL A 251 -13.73 -3.81 4.10
CA VAL A 251 -12.93 -4.87 3.47
C VAL A 251 -12.01 -5.49 4.51
N LYS A 252 -12.08 -6.80 4.70
CA LYS A 252 -11.27 -7.49 5.70
C LYS A 252 -9.78 -7.38 5.43
N ALA A 253 -8.98 -7.35 6.50
CA ALA A 253 -7.52 -7.22 6.42
C ALA A 253 -6.84 -8.46 5.81
N ASP A 254 -7.45 -9.62 5.91
CA ASP A 254 -6.94 -10.91 5.47
C ASP A 254 -7.46 -11.37 4.10
N VAL A 255 -8.20 -10.51 3.39
CA VAL A 255 -8.67 -10.82 2.02
C VAL A 255 -7.46 -11.09 1.11
N ALA A 256 -7.54 -12.17 0.35
CA ALA A 256 -6.50 -12.48 -0.63
C ALA A 256 -6.38 -11.38 -1.69
N GLY A 257 -5.15 -11.08 -2.12
CA GLY A 257 -4.94 -10.14 -3.22
C GLY A 257 -5.50 -10.67 -4.54
N GLY A 258 -5.97 -9.78 -5.38
CA GLY A 258 -6.48 -10.08 -6.71
C GLY A 258 -7.95 -10.51 -6.77
N VAL A 259 -8.61 -10.84 -5.65
CA VAL A 259 -9.97 -11.38 -5.67
C VAL A 259 -11.02 -10.31 -5.91
N ASP A 260 -12.11 -10.71 -6.57
CA ASP A 260 -13.33 -9.89 -6.68
C ASP A 260 -14.17 -10.02 -5.39
N ILE A 261 -14.74 -8.91 -4.97
CA ILE A 261 -15.74 -8.80 -3.89
C ILE A 261 -17.07 -8.53 -4.57
N GLU A 262 -17.94 -9.53 -4.57
CA GLU A 262 -19.25 -9.44 -5.21
C GLU A 262 -20.35 -9.20 -4.16
N ASN A 263 -21.35 -8.41 -4.54
CA ASN A 263 -22.52 -8.17 -3.71
C ASN A 263 -23.78 -8.00 -4.57
N THR A 264 -24.87 -8.70 -4.23
CA THR A 264 -26.16 -8.63 -4.91
C THR A 264 -27.26 -8.50 -3.89
N ALA A 265 -28.22 -7.63 -4.15
CA ALA A 265 -29.41 -7.50 -3.35
C ALA A 265 -30.66 -7.97 -4.10
N ALA A 266 -31.74 -8.16 -3.40
CA ALA A 266 -33.03 -8.42 -4.00
C ALA A 266 -34.16 -7.74 -3.19
N GLN A 267 -35.20 -7.34 -3.89
CA GLN A 267 -36.44 -6.88 -3.27
C GLN A 267 -37.48 -7.98 -3.32
N ILE A 268 -38.16 -8.20 -2.19
CA ILE A 268 -39.25 -9.16 -2.03
C ILE A 268 -40.52 -8.39 -1.71
N VAL A 269 -41.59 -8.71 -2.42
CA VAL A 269 -42.92 -8.15 -2.20
C VAL A 269 -43.87 -9.29 -1.98
N ASN A 270 -44.53 -9.33 -0.82
CA ASN A 270 -45.64 -10.27 -0.63
C ASN A 270 -46.93 -9.52 -0.91
N TYR A 271 -47.77 -10.04 -1.79
CA TYR A 271 -49.06 -9.48 -2.06
C TYR A 271 -50.15 -10.57 -2.11
N TYR A 272 -51.34 -10.23 -1.66
CA TYR A 272 -52.52 -11.09 -1.72
C TYR A 272 -53.22 -10.91 -3.06
N ASN A 273 -53.30 -11.98 -3.84
CA ASN A 273 -54.06 -12.00 -5.10
C ASN A 273 -55.49 -12.50 -4.79
N PRO A 274 -56.51 -11.63 -4.77
CA PRO A 274 -57.87 -12.02 -4.42
C PRO A 274 -58.51 -12.93 -5.49
N THR A 275 -58.02 -12.95 -6.72
CA THR A 275 -58.49 -13.84 -7.77
C THR A 275 -58.06 -15.28 -7.51
N THR A 276 -56.77 -15.48 -7.22
CA THR A 276 -56.19 -16.79 -6.94
C THR A 276 -56.39 -17.19 -5.47
N LYS A 277 -56.74 -16.23 -4.60
CA LYS A 277 -56.80 -16.35 -3.13
C LYS A 277 -55.54 -16.87 -2.50
N LYS A 278 -54.38 -16.47 -3.08
CA LYS A 278 -53.06 -16.86 -2.63
C LYS A 278 -52.21 -15.63 -2.36
N VAL A 279 -51.24 -15.79 -1.46
CA VAL A 279 -50.14 -14.86 -1.29
C VAL A 279 -49.07 -15.20 -2.32
N GLU A 280 -48.79 -14.24 -3.15
CA GLU A 280 -47.70 -14.31 -4.14
C GLU A 280 -46.50 -13.53 -3.63
N LYS A 281 -45.31 -13.99 -4.00
CA LYS A 281 -44.03 -13.48 -3.46
C LYS A 281 -43.03 -13.21 -4.58
N PRO A 282 -43.31 -12.26 -5.47
CA PRO A 282 -42.34 -11.87 -6.48
C PRO A 282 -41.07 -11.33 -5.79
N GLU A 283 -39.94 -11.79 -6.32
CA GLU A 283 -38.59 -11.36 -5.92
C GLU A 283 -37.84 -10.90 -7.16
N LYS A 284 -37.16 -9.76 -7.04
CA LYS A 284 -36.35 -9.23 -8.13
C LYS A 284 -34.97 -8.85 -7.60
N PRO A 285 -33.91 -9.39 -8.22
CA PRO A 285 -32.56 -9.01 -7.89
C PRO A 285 -32.20 -7.61 -8.43
N THR A 286 -31.27 -6.97 -7.77
CA THR A 286 -30.55 -5.81 -8.30
C THR A 286 -29.45 -6.26 -9.27
N GLU A 287 -28.84 -5.31 -9.94
CA GLU A 287 -27.55 -5.55 -10.58
C GLU A 287 -26.47 -5.94 -9.54
N LYS A 288 -25.55 -6.79 -9.97
CA LYS A 288 -24.43 -7.18 -9.14
C LYS A 288 -23.40 -6.05 -9.06
N ARG A 289 -22.90 -5.77 -7.88
CA ARG A 289 -21.76 -4.86 -7.67
C ARG A 289 -20.51 -5.65 -7.41
N VAL A 290 -19.40 -5.18 -8.00
CA VAL A 290 -18.11 -5.89 -7.95
C VAL A 290 -17.02 -4.88 -7.64
N ASN A 291 -16.25 -5.13 -6.61
CA ASN A 291 -14.98 -4.48 -6.36
C ASN A 291 -13.86 -5.51 -6.47
N SER A 292 -12.63 -5.08 -6.62
CA SER A 292 -11.47 -5.98 -6.66
C SER A 292 -10.40 -5.49 -5.69
N VAL A 293 -9.66 -6.43 -5.09
CA VAL A 293 -8.49 -6.14 -4.28
C VAL A 293 -7.25 -6.25 -5.16
N PRO A 294 -6.26 -5.34 -5.07
CA PRO A 294 -5.05 -5.44 -5.88
C PRO A 294 -4.24 -6.70 -5.52
N ILE A 295 -3.46 -7.20 -6.48
CA ILE A 295 -2.48 -8.25 -6.25
C ILE A 295 -1.09 -7.62 -6.15
N GLU A 296 -0.30 -8.02 -5.16
CA GLU A 296 1.01 -7.46 -4.86
C GLU A 296 2.13 -8.41 -5.26
N VAL A 297 3.25 -7.86 -5.75
CA VAL A 297 4.49 -8.60 -6.02
C VAL A 297 5.62 -7.99 -5.22
N GLU A 298 6.29 -8.81 -4.42
CA GLU A 298 7.45 -8.41 -3.63
C GLU A 298 8.74 -8.74 -4.37
N PHE A 299 9.72 -7.86 -4.27
CA PHE A 299 11.07 -8.01 -4.80
C PHE A 299 12.05 -8.08 -3.63
N ASN A 300 12.49 -9.30 -3.32
CA ASN A 300 13.39 -9.60 -2.21
C ASN A 300 14.70 -10.16 -2.75
N PHE A 301 15.82 -9.52 -2.43
CA PHE A 301 17.18 -9.89 -2.79
C PHE A 301 18.05 -9.93 -1.54
N THR A 302 19.27 -10.41 -1.70
CA THR A 302 20.26 -10.44 -0.63
C THR A 302 21.57 -9.80 -1.05
N LYS A 303 22.28 -9.21 -0.10
CA LYS A 303 23.63 -8.68 -0.24
C LYS A 303 24.58 -9.45 0.61
N LYS A 304 25.70 -9.86 0.03
CA LYS A 304 26.83 -10.47 0.72
C LYS A 304 28.09 -9.66 0.49
N LEU A 305 28.89 -9.51 1.51
CA LEU A 305 30.19 -8.87 1.45
C LEU A 305 31.24 -9.84 1.95
N GLU A 306 32.26 -10.12 1.11
CA GLU A 306 33.40 -10.91 1.48
C GLU A 306 34.57 -10.01 1.86
N GLY A 307 35.35 -10.39 2.86
CA GLY A 307 36.55 -9.66 3.32
C GLY A 307 36.35 -8.86 4.61
N ARG A 308 35.12 -8.44 4.94
CA ARG A 308 34.74 -7.82 6.23
C ARG A 308 33.24 -7.91 6.48
N GLU A 309 32.83 -7.53 7.69
CA GLU A 309 31.40 -7.48 8.02
C GLU A 309 30.64 -6.41 7.21
N LEU A 310 29.44 -6.80 6.79
CA LEU A 310 28.49 -5.93 6.09
C LEU A 310 27.82 -4.99 7.09
N LYS A 311 27.68 -3.71 6.72
CA LYS A 311 26.96 -2.73 7.52
C LYS A 311 25.60 -2.41 6.90
N ALA A 312 24.61 -2.06 7.74
CA ALA A 312 23.32 -1.59 7.25
C ALA A 312 23.50 -0.27 6.47
N GLY A 313 22.78 -0.15 5.34
CA GLY A 313 22.80 1.05 4.51
C GLY A 313 24.09 1.28 3.71
N GLU A 314 24.91 0.27 3.57
CA GLU A 314 26.23 0.40 2.94
C GLU A 314 26.17 0.36 1.41
N PHE A 315 25.29 -0.46 0.86
CA PHE A 315 25.12 -0.63 -0.58
C PHE A 315 23.70 -0.27 -0.99
N SER A 316 23.56 0.36 -2.14
CA SER A 316 22.29 0.78 -2.71
C SER A 316 21.92 -0.09 -3.91
N PHE A 317 20.62 -0.35 -4.08
CA PHE A 317 20.06 -1.17 -5.15
C PHE A 317 18.91 -0.44 -5.81
N VAL A 318 18.85 -0.49 -7.12
CA VAL A 318 17.83 0.17 -7.91
C VAL A 318 16.95 -0.86 -8.63
N LEU A 319 15.63 -0.71 -8.48
CA LEU A 319 14.62 -1.43 -9.23
C LEU A 319 14.19 -0.56 -10.42
N LYS A 320 14.22 -1.11 -11.61
CA LYS A 320 13.87 -0.45 -12.88
C LYS A 320 12.79 -1.23 -13.63
N ASP A 321 11.99 -0.51 -14.40
CA ASP A 321 11.05 -1.10 -15.35
C ASP A 321 11.72 -1.55 -16.66
N SER A 322 10.90 -2.05 -17.60
CA SER A 322 11.38 -2.52 -18.91
C SER A 322 11.97 -1.42 -19.81
N GLU A 323 11.68 -0.15 -19.52
CA GLU A 323 12.21 1.01 -20.25
C GLU A 323 13.50 1.54 -19.60
N GLY A 324 13.90 0.95 -18.46
CA GLY A 324 15.05 1.37 -17.66
C GLY A 324 14.76 2.54 -16.73
N THR A 325 13.47 2.90 -16.55
CA THR A 325 13.06 3.94 -15.62
C THR A 325 13.18 3.42 -14.18
N GLU A 326 13.80 4.21 -13.32
CA GLU A 326 13.91 3.90 -11.90
C GLU A 326 12.53 3.96 -11.23
N ILE A 327 12.17 2.87 -10.53
CA ILE A 327 10.95 2.75 -9.73
C ILE A 327 11.27 3.07 -8.26
N GLU A 328 12.32 2.46 -7.73
CA GLU A 328 12.72 2.62 -6.33
C GLU A 328 14.21 2.32 -6.16
N THR A 329 14.86 3.04 -5.25
CA THR A 329 16.20 2.72 -4.75
C THR A 329 16.14 2.43 -3.26
N VAL A 330 16.72 1.29 -2.85
CA VAL A 330 16.78 0.84 -1.46
C VAL A 330 18.19 0.48 -1.05
N GLN A 331 18.43 0.33 0.24
CA GLN A 331 19.71 -0.10 0.80
C GLN A 331 19.56 -1.45 1.51
N ASN A 332 20.69 -2.16 1.66
CA ASN A 332 20.72 -3.38 2.45
C ASN A 332 20.52 -3.11 3.94
N ASP A 333 19.87 -4.02 4.65
CA ASP A 333 19.89 -4.04 6.10
C ASP A 333 21.20 -4.68 6.65
N LYS A 334 21.33 -4.75 7.98
CA LYS A 334 22.52 -5.35 8.63
C LYS A 334 22.69 -6.84 8.35
N ASP A 335 21.61 -7.55 8.01
CA ASP A 335 21.59 -8.98 7.72
C ASP A 335 21.73 -9.26 6.21
N GLY A 336 21.92 -8.21 5.41
CA GLY A 336 22.06 -8.29 3.96
C GLY A 336 20.74 -8.36 3.20
N ASN A 337 19.59 -8.17 3.83
CA ASN A 337 18.33 -8.16 3.08
C ASN A 337 18.20 -6.86 2.28
N VAL A 338 17.74 -7.02 1.03
CA VAL A 338 17.43 -5.94 0.10
C VAL A 338 15.95 -6.09 -0.28
N LYS A 339 15.10 -5.21 0.27
CA LYS A 339 13.65 -5.30 0.12
C LYS A 339 13.10 -4.03 -0.50
N PHE A 340 12.43 -4.18 -1.64
CA PHE A 340 11.68 -3.11 -2.28
C PHE A 340 10.22 -3.13 -1.80
N LYS A 341 9.52 -2.00 -1.97
CA LYS A 341 8.08 -1.96 -1.79
C LYS A 341 7.41 -2.89 -2.79
N ALA A 342 6.34 -3.55 -2.35
CA ALA A 342 5.55 -4.37 -3.24
C ALA A 342 4.95 -3.52 -4.37
N ILE A 343 4.99 -4.03 -5.60
CA ILE A 343 4.27 -3.44 -6.73
C ILE A 343 2.87 -4.04 -6.77
N GLU A 344 1.87 -3.16 -6.79
CA GLU A 344 0.46 -3.53 -6.89
C GLU A 344 0.00 -3.53 -8.35
N TYR A 345 -0.81 -4.54 -8.71
CA TYR A 345 -1.52 -4.60 -9.98
C TYR A 345 -3.02 -4.69 -9.73
N LYS A 346 -3.76 -3.90 -10.47
CA LYS A 346 -5.22 -3.78 -10.39
C LYS A 346 -5.87 -4.50 -11.55
N LYS A 347 -7.14 -4.82 -11.39
CA LYS A 347 -7.96 -5.34 -12.48
C LYS A 347 -8.01 -4.31 -13.62
N GLY A 348 -7.73 -4.76 -14.86
CA GLY A 348 -7.52 -3.90 -16.02
C GLY A 348 -6.04 -3.64 -16.34
N GLU A 349 -5.12 -4.06 -15.46
CA GLU A 349 -3.67 -3.98 -15.66
C GLU A 349 -3.08 -5.37 -15.90
N GLU A 350 -3.83 -6.25 -16.62
CA GLU A 350 -3.33 -7.55 -17.04
C GLU A 350 -2.23 -7.38 -18.08
N GLY A 351 -1.16 -8.17 -17.96
CA GLY A 351 -0.02 -8.07 -18.89
C GLY A 351 1.23 -8.76 -18.39
N THR A 352 2.31 -8.59 -19.15
CA THR A 352 3.64 -9.09 -18.82
C THR A 352 4.56 -7.89 -18.53
N TYR A 353 5.11 -7.86 -17.34
CA TYR A 353 5.98 -6.80 -16.84
C TYR A 353 7.37 -7.35 -16.61
N LYS A 354 8.39 -6.61 -17.01
CA LYS A 354 9.79 -6.98 -16.82
C LYS A 354 10.47 -5.93 -15.94
N TYR A 355 11.24 -6.42 -15.00
CA TYR A 355 11.96 -5.60 -14.04
C TYR A 355 13.42 -5.99 -14.02
N THR A 356 14.29 -5.01 -13.79
CA THR A 356 15.72 -5.22 -13.60
C THR A 356 16.14 -4.64 -12.27
N ILE A 357 16.89 -5.43 -11.50
CA ILE A 357 17.47 -5.00 -10.23
C ILE A 357 18.98 -5.00 -10.38
N GLU A 358 19.61 -3.88 -10.04
CA GLU A 358 21.04 -3.65 -10.16
C GLU A 358 21.58 -3.05 -8.87
N GLU A 359 22.85 -3.38 -8.53
CA GLU A 359 23.56 -2.66 -7.49
C GLU A 359 24.08 -1.32 -8.03
N VAL A 360 23.93 -0.27 -7.25
CA VAL A 360 24.49 1.05 -7.57
C VAL A 360 25.96 1.07 -7.17
N LYS A 361 26.85 1.19 -8.15
CA LYS A 361 28.29 1.23 -7.89
C LYS A 361 28.65 2.45 -7.02
N GLY A 362 29.26 2.20 -5.88
CA GLY A 362 29.79 3.23 -4.98
C GLY A 362 31.18 3.74 -5.40
N SER A 363 31.78 4.57 -4.54
CA SER A 363 33.08 5.22 -4.75
C SER A 363 34.26 4.54 -4.03
N ASP A 364 33.99 3.51 -3.20
CA ASP A 364 35.04 2.80 -2.48
C ASP A 364 35.86 1.94 -3.45
N ALA A 365 37.12 2.34 -3.68
CA ALA A 365 38.03 1.66 -4.60
C ALA A 365 38.50 0.30 -4.07
N THR A 366 38.34 0.03 -2.77
CA THR A 366 38.72 -1.26 -2.17
C THR A 366 37.64 -2.33 -2.39
N VAL A 367 36.45 -1.92 -2.82
CA VAL A 367 35.31 -2.81 -3.06
C VAL A 367 35.20 -3.14 -4.55
N THR A 368 35.21 -4.42 -4.84
CA THR A 368 34.78 -4.93 -6.14
C THR A 368 33.27 -5.15 -6.07
N TYR A 369 32.53 -4.28 -6.77
CA TYR A 369 31.05 -4.31 -6.80
C TYR A 369 30.54 -5.39 -7.73
N ASP A 370 29.41 -6.00 -7.37
CA ASP A 370 28.72 -6.93 -8.25
C ASP A 370 28.18 -6.21 -9.50
N SER A 371 28.34 -6.82 -10.64
CA SER A 371 27.81 -6.30 -11.91
C SER A 371 26.54 -7.01 -12.37
N MET A 372 25.95 -7.83 -11.50
CA MET A 372 24.75 -8.59 -11.77
C MET A 372 23.58 -7.66 -12.13
N LYS A 373 22.83 -8.07 -13.13
CA LYS A 373 21.51 -7.53 -13.49
C LYS A 373 20.49 -8.62 -13.31
N ALA A 374 19.76 -8.55 -12.21
CA ALA A 374 18.74 -9.53 -11.89
C ALA A 374 17.45 -9.19 -12.64
N GLU A 375 17.02 -10.02 -13.56
CA GLU A 375 15.79 -9.84 -14.33
C GLU A 375 14.65 -10.64 -13.72
N VAL A 376 13.52 -9.97 -13.43
CA VAL A 376 12.29 -10.57 -12.93
C VAL A 376 11.17 -10.30 -13.92
N THR A 377 10.43 -11.34 -14.29
CA THR A 377 9.24 -11.20 -15.14
C THR A 377 8.00 -11.52 -14.32
N VAL A 378 7.03 -10.61 -14.35
CA VAL A 378 5.73 -10.76 -13.70
C VAL A 378 4.65 -10.84 -14.78
N GLU A 379 3.92 -11.93 -14.81
CA GLU A 379 2.73 -12.10 -15.67
C GLU A 379 1.49 -11.99 -14.78
N VAL A 380 0.61 -11.05 -15.12
CA VAL A 380 -0.66 -10.81 -14.42
C VAL A 380 -1.81 -11.16 -15.37
N GLU A 381 -2.70 -12.05 -14.92
CA GLU A 381 -3.84 -12.52 -15.70
C GLU A 381 -5.11 -12.53 -14.85
N TYR A 382 -6.25 -12.10 -15.41
CA TYR A 382 -7.55 -12.27 -14.75
C TYR A 382 -8.15 -13.63 -15.09
N LYS A 383 -8.36 -14.47 -14.09
CA LYS A 383 -9.02 -15.79 -14.22
C LYS A 383 -10.51 -15.67 -13.90
N GLY A 384 -11.34 -15.58 -14.93
CA GLY A 384 -12.79 -15.44 -14.77
C GLY A 384 -13.46 -16.56 -13.95
N THR A 385 -12.95 -17.80 -14.03
CA THR A 385 -13.45 -18.94 -13.22
C THR A 385 -13.15 -18.78 -11.73
N ALA A 386 -12.02 -18.17 -11.39
CA ALA A 386 -11.62 -17.88 -9.99
C ALA A 386 -12.10 -16.51 -9.52
N LYS A 387 -12.62 -15.68 -10.42
CA LYS A 387 -12.97 -14.27 -10.17
C LYS A 387 -11.83 -13.51 -9.47
N ALA A 388 -10.62 -13.68 -10.01
CA ALA A 388 -9.43 -13.10 -9.41
C ALA A 388 -8.34 -12.81 -10.44
N LEU A 389 -7.53 -11.79 -10.17
CA LEU A 389 -6.21 -11.65 -10.75
C LEU A 389 -5.29 -12.72 -10.17
N VAL A 390 -4.49 -13.34 -11.01
CA VAL A 390 -3.42 -14.24 -10.61
C VAL A 390 -2.11 -13.72 -11.15
N LYS A 391 -1.03 -13.95 -10.41
CA LYS A 391 0.33 -13.61 -10.83
C LYS A 391 1.16 -14.86 -11.02
N THR A 392 2.00 -14.84 -12.03
CA THR A 392 3.11 -15.76 -12.21
C THR A 392 4.39 -14.95 -12.20
N VAL A 393 5.27 -15.21 -11.24
CA VAL A 393 6.56 -14.52 -11.12
C VAL A 393 7.65 -15.48 -11.58
N THR A 394 8.38 -15.09 -12.63
CA THR A 394 9.63 -15.73 -13.03
C THR A 394 10.77 -14.93 -12.42
N ASP A 395 11.30 -15.45 -11.33
CA ASP A 395 12.39 -14.83 -10.59
C ASP A 395 13.71 -14.85 -11.38
N ALA A 396 14.60 -13.93 -11.03
CA ALA A 396 15.99 -13.98 -11.46
C ALA A 396 16.65 -15.30 -11.03
N SER A 397 17.53 -15.81 -11.87
CA SER A 397 18.28 -17.05 -11.58
C SER A 397 19.25 -16.88 -10.40
N ASP A 398 19.67 -15.66 -10.14
CA ASP A 398 20.48 -15.25 -9.00
C ASP A 398 19.81 -14.07 -8.31
N LYS A 399 19.77 -14.12 -6.98
CA LYS A 399 19.16 -13.11 -6.12
C LYS A 399 20.14 -12.56 -5.07
N GLU A 400 21.42 -12.95 -5.14
CA GLU A 400 22.45 -12.54 -4.21
C GLU A 400 23.48 -11.66 -4.88
N PHE A 401 23.60 -10.42 -4.46
CA PHE A 401 24.63 -9.49 -4.89
C PHE A 401 25.88 -9.71 -4.04
N ASN A 402 27.01 -10.05 -4.68
CA ASN A 402 28.24 -10.45 -4.03
C ASN A 402 29.36 -9.42 -4.26
N ASN A 403 29.72 -8.65 -3.24
CA ASN A 403 30.88 -7.79 -3.27
C ASN A 403 32.06 -8.40 -2.52
N THR A 404 33.27 -8.07 -2.97
CA THR A 404 34.48 -8.49 -2.31
C THR A 404 35.29 -7.25 -1.94
N VAL A 405 35.73 -7.17 -0.68
CA VAL A 405 36.68 -6.16 -0.23
C VAL A 405 38.08 -6.71 -0.40
N THR A 406 38.91 -6.02 -1.16
CA THR A 406 40.35 -6.29 -1.19
C THR A 406 40.96 -5.57 -0.01
N PRO A 407 41.50 -6.30 1.01
CA PRO A 407 42.17 -5.65 2.11
C PRO A 407 43.35 -4.83 1.56
N PRO A 408 43.66 -3.66 2.13
CA PRO A 408 44.86 -2.91 1.76
C PRO A 408 46.10 -3.77 2.05
N GLU A 409 47.10 -3.71 1.14
CA GLU A 409 48.36 -4.41 1.36
C GLU A 409 49.06 -3.80 2.58
N GLU A 410 49.73 -4.66 3.36
CA GLU A 410 50.58 -4.22 4.48
C GLU A 410 51.69 -3.35 3.95
N PRO A 411 51.98 -2.15 4.55
CA PRO A 411 53.10 -1.32 4.12
C PRO A 411 54.42 -2.04 4.27
N LYS A 412 55.20 -2.07 3.22
CA LYS A 412 56.57 -2.62 3.22
C LYS A 412 57.55 -1.50 3.43
N PHE A 413 58.52 -1.70 4.31
CA PHE A 413 59.58 -0.73 4.59
C PHE A 413 60.83 -1.43 5.05
N GLN A 414 61.96 -0.81 4.76
CA GLN A 414 63.27 -1.26 5.18
C GLN A 414 64.11 -0.02 5.52
N PRO A 415 64.25 0.32 6.84
CA PRO A 415 65.08 1.42 7.23
C PRO A 415 66.55 1.09 7.02
N GLU A 416 67.30 2.09 6.67
CA GLU A 416 68.75 1.98 6.49
C GLU A 416 69.47 2.76 7.58
N LYS A 417 70.73 2.33 7.90
CA LYS A 417 71.51 2.98 8.91
C LYS A 417 73.05 2.97 8.55
N TYR A 418 73.60 4.12 8.71
CA TYR A 418 75.07 4.32 8.49
C TYR A 418 75.68 5.05 9.66
N VAL A 419 77.02 4.91 9.84
CA VAL A 419 77.82 5.74 10.73
C VAL A 419 78.93 6.38 9.92
N VAL A 420 78.99 7.71 9.91
CA VAL A 420 79.89 8.48 9.07
C VAL A 420 80.65 9.52 9.88
N THR A 421 81.76 10.04 9.28
CA THR A 421 82.46 11.15 9.88
C THR A 421 81.87 12.49 9.50
N GLU A 422 81.76 13.44 10.44
CA GLU A 422 81.25 14.77 10.16
C GLU A 422 81.97 15.53 9.06
N GLU A 423 83.25 15.24 8.88
CA GLU A 423 84.14 15.99 7.96
C GLU A 423 84.08 15.51 6.51
N LYS A 424 83.64 14.31 6.24
CA LYS A 424 83.76 13.66 4.93
C LYS A 424 82.49 13.40 4.21
N TYR A 425 81.36 13.35 4.92
CA TYR A 425 80.04 13.10 4.33
C TYR A 425 79.25 14.38 4.19
N SER A 426 78.96 14.74 2.95
CA SER A 426 78.13 15.92 2.69
C SER A 426 76.68 15.66 2.98
N ILE A 427 76.10 16.38 3.97
CA ILE A 427 74.70 16.35 4.30
C ILE A 427 73.83 16.84 3.11
N THR A 428 74.46 17.50 2.12
CA THR A 428 73.71 18.14 1.00
C THR A 428 73.44 17.22 -0.19
N ASP A 429 74.11 16.08 -0.33
CA ASP A 429 73.91 15.18 -1.47
C ASP A 429 72.70 14.24 -1.23
N ASN A 430 72.35 13.98 0.04
CA ASN A 430 71.09 13.30 0.45
C ASN A 430 70.91 11.94 -0.20
N LYS A 431 71.94 11.24 -0.56
CA LYS A 431 71.95 9.93 -1.17
C LYS A 431 72.32 8.87 -0.16
N LEU A 432 71.78 7.65 -0.30
CA LEU A 432 72.24 6.50 0.45
C LEU A 432 73.68 6.19 0.08
N LEU A 433 74.44 5.70 1.07
CA LEU A 433 75.73 5.15 0.82
C LEU A 433 75.63 3.87 -0.03
N ASP A 434 76.37 3.77 -1.10
CA ASP A 434 76.47 2.55 -1.91
C ASP A 434 77.30 1.51 -1.16
N ASP A 435 76.60 0.68 -0.37
CA ASP A 435 77.17 -0.48 0.29
C ASP A 435 76.48 -1.72 -0.23
N ASP A 436 76.97 -2.30 -1.28
CA ASP A 436 76.36 -3.41 -1.99
C ASP A 436 76.03 -4.62 -1.11
N SER A 437 76.66 -4.76 0.06
CA SER A 437 76.45 -5.86 0.97
C SER A 437 75.21 -5.61 1.91
N GLU A 438 74.87 -4.36 2.14
CA GLU A 438 73.79 -3.95 3.03
C GLU A 438 72.46 -3.66 2.30
N LEU A 439 72.55 -3.43 0.99
CA LEU A 439 71.38 -3.09 0.17
C LEU A 439 70.62 -4.30 -0.42
N ALA A 440 70.79 -5.48 0.13
CA ALA A 440 69.94 -6.64 -0.20
C ALA A 440 68.56 -6.41 0.34
N ASP A 441 67.63 -5.95 -0.52
CA ASP A 441 66.26 -5.71 -0.18
C ASP A 441 65.61 -7.00 0.36
N LYS A 442 65.15 -6.97 1.58
CA LYS A 442 64.47 -8.12 2.22
C LYS A 442 63.21 -8.56 1.49
N TYR A 443 62.71 -7.77 0.53
CA TYR A 443 61.62 -8.12 -0.33
C TYR A 443 61.99 -8.93 -1.57
N GLY A 444 63.28 -9.28 -1.72
CA GLY A 444 63.78 -10.10 -2.81
C GLY A 444 64.05 -9.36 -4.14
N ASP A 445 63.91 -8.06 -4.17
CA ASP A 445 64.29 -7.25 -5.31
C ASP A 445 65.74 -6.89 -5.22
N THR A 446 66.52 -7.17 -6.29
CA THR A 446 67.93 -6.73 -6.39
C THR A 446 67.96 -5.21 -6.41
N ASN A 447 68.43 -4.59 -5.35
CA ASN A 447 68.77 -3.18 -5.17
C ASN A 447 68.19 -2.22 -6.24
N LYS A 448 66.89 -2.01 -6.21
CA LYS A 448 66.24 -1.06 -7.10
C LYS A 448 65.86 0.24 -6.37
N ASP A 449 66.56 0.55 -5.30
CA ASP A 449 66.38 1.81 -4.61
C ASP A 449 66.77 2.97 -5.55
N PRO A 450 65.83 3.80 -5.98
CA PRO A 450 66.11 4.90 -6.91
C PRO A 450 66.88 6.02 -6.28
N TYR A 451 67.09 6.00 -4.97
CA TYR A 451 67.78 7.04 -4.22
C TYR A 451 69.23 6.65 -3.87
N ALA A 452 69.63 5.40 -4.11
CA ALA A 452 71.00 4.97 -3.92
C ALA A 452 71.88 5.60 -4.97
N ASP A 453 72.99 6.22 -4.54
CA ASP A 453 74.03 6.73 -5.45
C ASP A 453 74.98 5.61 -5.82
N LYS A 454 74.73 4.99 -6.97
CA LYS A 454 75.51 3.87 -7.49
C LYS A 454 76.80 4.31 -8.22
N THR A 455 77.01 5.63 -8.39
CA THR A 455 78.15 6.18 -9.14
C THR A 455 79.24 6.69 -8.23
N ASP A 456 78.88 7.02 -6.99
CA ASP A 456 79.81 7.48 -5.98
C ASP A 456 79.83 6.50 -4.80
N ASN A 457 80.83 5.65 -4.77
CA ASN A 457 80.95 4.65 -3.70
C ASN A 457 81.46 5.35 -2.43
N ASN A 458 80.58 5.68 -1.54
CA ASN A 458 80.83 6.38 -0.27
C ASN A 458 81.34 5.47 0.85
N GLU A 459 81.86 4.29 0.54
CA GLU A 459 82.41 3.36 1.55
C GLU A 459 83.54 3.98 2.37
N ALA A 460 84.29 4.99 1.83
CA ALA A 460 85.33 5.69 2.58
C ALA A 460 84.78 6.50 3.76
N GLU A 461 83.55 7.03 3.67
CA GLU A 461 82.91 7.81 4.67
C GLU A 461 82.18 6.92 5.70
N ASN A 462 81.78 5.72 5.34
CA ASN A 462 81.17 4.76 6.23
C ASN A 462 82.20 4.26 7.27
N LEU A 463 81.92 4.49 8.54
CA LEU A 463 82.77 4.09 9.67
C LEU A 463 82.33 2.75 10.29
N ASN A 464 81.32 2.10 9.75
CA ASN A 464 80.86 0.80 10.26
C ASN A 464 82.06 -0.19 10.30
N THR A 465 82.16 -0.93 11.39
CA THR A 465 83.28 -1.86 11.65
C THR A 465 84.71 -1.22 11.75
N LYS A 466 84.81 0.13 11.68
CA LYS A 466 86.10 0.82 11.75
C LYS A 466 86.40 1.31 13.18
N THR A 467 87.73 1.42 13.46
CA THR A 467 88.20 1.92 14.76
C THR A 467 88.06 3.43 14.86
N VAL A 468 87.39 3.92 15.91
CA VAL A 468 87.31 5.34 16.24
C VAL A 468 88.05 5.69 17.51
N LYS A 469 88.47 6.94 17.69
CA LYS A 469 89.23 7.44 18.86
C LYS A 469 88.28 8.08 19.87
N ARG A 470 88.66 8.05 21.13
CA ARG A 470 87.96 8.86 22.17
C ARG A 470 87.98 10.33 21.75
N GLY A 471 86.86 11.00 21.92
CA GLY A 471 86.62 12.36 21.46
C GLY A 471 86.36 12.52 19.96
N SER A 472 86.32 11.41 19.20
CA SER A 472 85.90 11.47 17.77
C SER A 472 84.43 11.87 17.70
N LYS A 473 84.15 12.72 16.73
CA LYS A 473 82.82 13.04 16.33
C LYS A 473 82.32 12.04 15.28
N LEU A 474 81.10 11.60 15.38
CA LEU A 474 80.37 10.68 14.50
C LEU A 474 79.09 11.28 14.12
N VAL A 475 78.51 10.89 12.99
CA VAL A 475 77.14 11.13 12.65
C VAL A 475 76.52 9.76 12.38
N TYR A 476 75.51 9.37 13.21
CA TYR A 476 74.65 8.25 12.85
C TYR A 476 73.64 8.78 11.89
N GLN A 477 73.52 8.16 10.71
CA GLN A 477 72.46 8.43 9.74
C GLN A 477 71.43 7.31 9.79
N VAL A 478 70.17 7.66 10.05
CA VAL A 478 69.11 6.70 10.06
C VAL A 478 68.09 7.15 9.02
N TRP A 479 67.69 6.24 8.16
CA TRP A 479 66.85 6.54 7.03
C TRP A 479 65.51 5.84 7.21
N LEU A 480 64.46 6.61 7.49
CA LEU A 480 63.09 6.16 7.58
C LEU A 480 62.57 5.91 6.16
N ASP A 481 62.16 4.71 5.88
CA ASP A 481 61.76 4.27 4.52
C ASP A 481 60.24 4.41 4.31
N THR A 482 59.86 5.21 3.35
CA THR A 482 58.49 5.31 2.84
C THR A 482 58.41 5.02 1.34
N THR A 483 59.47 4.42 0.76
CA THR A 483 59.59 4.20 -0.69
C THR A 483 58.54 3.28 -1.28
N LYS A 484 58.00 2.33 -0.46
CA LYS A 484 56.97 1.37 -0.84
C LYS A 484 55.56 1.77 -0.31
N PHE A 485 55.40 3.00 0.20
CA PHE A 485 54.12 3.53 0.60
C PHE A 485 53.43 4.15 -0.62
N ASP A 486 52.66 3.32 -1.33
CA ASP A 486 52.10 3.65 -2.64
C ASP A 486 50.56 3.69 -2.64
N ALA A 487 49.95 3.63 -3.80
CA ALA A 487 48.49 3.71 -3.95
C ALA A 487 47.76 2.57 -3.25
N ALA A 488 48.38 1.42 -2.98
CA ALA A 488 47.73 0.27 -2.36
C ALA A 488 47.61 0.39 -0.84
N ASN A 489 48.49 1.17 -0.20
CA ASN A 489 48.56 1.21 1.26
C ASN A 489 48.61 2.62 1.89
N LYS A 490 49.03 3.67 1.17
CA LYS A 490 49.25 5.03 1.70
C LYS A 490 48.08 5.66 2.43
N ASP A 491 46.86 5.33 2.04
CA ASP A 491 45.63 5.90 2.62
C ASP A 491 45.20 5.20 3.92
N ASN A 492 46.01 4.23 4.42
CA ASN A 492 45.74 3.51 5.67
C ASN A 492 46.82 3.72 6.74
N ILE A 493 47.90 4.47 6.42
CA ILE A 493 48.99 4.69 7.35
C ILE A 493 48.63 5.79 8.32
N GLN A 494 48.60 5.45 9.62
CA GLN A 494 48.22 6.38 10.70
C GLN A 494 49.40 7.20 11.23
N SER A 495 50.57 6.56 11.34
CA SER A 495 51.79 7.22 11.81
C SER A 495 53.05 6.56 11.21
N VAL A 496 54.12 7.29 11.21
CA VAL A 496 55.48 6.78 10.96
C VAL A 496 56.42 7.29 12.05
N SER A 497 57.30 6.43 12.51
CA SER A 497 58.35 6.80 13.45
C SER A 497 59.61 5.98 13.22
N ILE A 498 60.76 6.53 13.65
CA ILE A 498 62.03 5.82 13.65
C ILE A 498 62.69 6.00 15.01
N THR A 499 63.35 4.96 15.48
CA THR A 499 64.14 4.96 16.70
C THR A 499 65.59 4.67 16.41
N ASP A 500 66.49 5.21 17.20
CA ASP A 500 67.93 4.95 17.19
C ASP A 500 68.40 4.71 18.62
N ASP A 501 68.82 3.46 18.92
CA ASP A 501 69.27 3.02 20.23
C ASP A 501 70.81 3.00 20.24
N PHE A 502 71.39 4.03 20.81
CA PHE A 502 72.87 4.19 20.89
C PHE A 502 73.37 3.91 22.30
N ASP A 503 74.60 3.40 22.39
CA ASP A 503 75.22 3.12 23.71
C ASP A 503 75.61 4.43 24.40
N GLU A 504 74.70 4.96 25.25
CA GLU A 504 74.91 6.21 25.99
C GLU A 504 76.03 6.13 27.01
N THR A 505 76.59 4.95 27.29
CA THR A 505 77.74 4.79 28.12
C THR A 505 79.03 5.08 27.35
N LYS A 506 79.02 5.05 26.03
CA LYS A 506 80.16 5.18 25.13
C LYS A 506 80.11 6.43 24.25
N VAL A 507 78.91 6.92 23.95
CA VAL A 507 78.74 8.13 23.13
C VAL A 507 77.88 9.16 23.79
N ASP A 508 78.14 10.43 23.53
CA ASP A 508 77.25 11.54 23.81
C ASP A 508 76.56 11.97 22.51
N VAL A 509 75.27 12.00 22.50
CA VAL A 509 74.41 12.50 21.41
C VAL A 509 73.94 13.89 21.68
N ASP A 510 74.11 14.83 20.78
CA ASP A 510 73.55 16.18 20.89
C ASP A 510 72.14 16.20 20.28
N ALA A 511 71.11 16.00 21.14
CA ALA A 511 69.75 15.98 20.72
C ALA A 511 69.28 17.27 20.01
N SER A 512 69.87 18.42 20.35
CA SER A 512 69.55 19.72 19.76
C SER A 512 70.08 19.90 18.33
N ALA A 513 71.11 19.11 17.98
CA ALA A 513 71.73 19.14 16.67
C ALA A 513 71.20 18.09 15.69
N ILE A 514 70.22 17.24 16.12
CA ILE A 514 69.57 16.25 15.25
C ILE A 514 68.76 16.96 14.17
N LYS A 515 69.00 16.55 12.90
CA LYS A 515 68.32 17.09 11.74
C LYS A 515 67.63 15.97 10.93
N ALA A 516 66.48 16.29 10.34
CA ALA A 516 65.81 15.40 9.39
C ALA A 516 65.75 16.06 8.01
N TYR A 517 66.00 15.27 6.98
CA TYR A 517 65.99 15.74 5.59
C TYR A 517 65.13 14.84 4.70
N ASP A 518 64.43 15.45 3.77
CA ASP A 518 63.74 14.77 2.67
C ASP A 518 64.74 14.34 1.61
N SER A 519 64.89 13.05 1.34
CA SER A 519 65.91 12.51 0.43
C SER A 519 65.76 12.94 -1.04
N VAL A 520 64.54 13.31 -1.45
CA VAL A 520 64.22 13.72 -2.82
C VAL A 520 64.54 15.20 -3.04
N THR A 521 64.14 16.03 -2.06
CA THR A 521 64.29 17.49 -2.19
C THR A 521 65.52 18.08 -1.51
N GLY A 522 66.16 17.35 -0.61
CA GLY A 522 67.25 17.84 0.24
C GLY A 522 66.78 18.84 1.31
N ALA A 523 65.50 19.08 1.43
CA ALA A 523 64.95 20.06 2.36
C ALA A 523 65.04 19.59 3.82
N ASP A 524 65.45 20.54 4.73
CA ASP A 524 65.31 20.31 6.17
C ASP A 524 63.83 20.20 6.53
N VAL A 525 63.42 19.06 7.07
CA VAL A 525 62.06 18.71 7.47
C VAL A 525 61.97 18.36 8.95
N THR A 526 62.96 18.77 9.73
CA THR A 526 63.06 18.50 11.18
C THR A 526 61.82 18.97 11.92
N ASP A 527 61.20 20.05 11.48
CA ASP A 527 59.97 20.62 12.05
C ASP A 527 58.76 19.73 11.92
N LYS A 528 58.76 18.76 10.99
CA LYS A 528 57.67 17.80 10.81
C LYS A 528 57.65 16.70 11.88
N PHE A 529 58.77 16.45 12.54
CA PHE A 529 58.93 15.38 13.52
C PHE A 529 58.97 15.89 14.96
N ASP A 530 58.44 15.10 15.87
CA ASP A 530 58.65 15.23 17.31
C ASP A 530 59.81 14.33 17.69
N ILE A 531 60.98 14.95 17.91
CA ILE A 531 62.25 14.26 18.15
C ILE A 531 62.58 14.33 19.65
N LYS A 532 62.80 13.17 20.27
CA LYS A 532 63.13 13.01 21.69
C LYS A 532 64.32 12.08 21.82
N VAL A 533 65.17 12.37 22.83
CA VAL A 533 66.27 11.49 23.23
C VAL A 533 66.15 11.22 24.71
N GLU A 534 65.87 9.99 25.06
CA GLU A 534 65.68 9.54 26.44
C GLU A 534 66.35 8.17 26.64
N GLY A 535 67.19 8.02 27.70
CA GLY A 535 67.81 6.74 28.07
C GLY A 535 68.59 6.03 26.94
N GLY A 536 69.34 6.80 26.15
CA GLY A 536 70.13 6.25 25.03
C GLY A 536 69.34 6.02 23.74
N VAL A 537 68.03 6.29 23.74
CA VAL A 537 67.20 6.10 22.55
C VAL A 537 66.73 7.43 21.99
N MET A 538 67.02 7.68 20.72
CA MET A 538 66.34 8.72 19.95
C MET A 538 65.03 8.17 19.38
N THR A 539 63.95 8.91 19.49
CA THR A 539 62.66 8.61 18.84
C THR A 539 62.24 9.84 18.03
N ALA A 540 61.96 9.64 16.75
CA ALA A 540 61.39 10.66 15.88
C ALA A 540 60.07 10.19 15.31
N THR A 541 58.96 10.87 15.68
CA THR A 541 57.60 10.53 15.27
C THR A 541 57.00 11.68 14.47
N LEU A 542 56.32 11.38 13.37
CA LEU A 542 55.61 12.40 12.59
C LEU A 542 54.53 13.08 13.45
N LYS A 543 54.52 14.42 13.46
CA LYS A 543 53.57 15.22 14.26
C LYS A 543 52.15 15.08 13.77
N ALA A 544 51.17 15.14 14.69
CA ALA A 544 49.74 15.09 14.40
C ALA A 544 49.23 16.19 13.42
N GLY A 545 49.96 17.30 13.27
CA GLY A 545 49.65 18.34 12.28
C GLY A 545 49.72 17.89 10.82
N PHE A 546 50.30 16.73 10.56
CA PHE A 546 50.44 16.11 9.24
C PHE A 546 49.46 14.96 9.01
N THR A 547 48.42 14.82 9.86
CA THR A 547 47.34 13.86 9.70
C THR A 547 46.05 14.53 9.27
N LYS A 548 45.11 13.75 8.76
CA LYS A 548 43.73 14.11 8.45
C LYS A 548 42.78 13.02 8.95
N SER A 549 41.52 13.38 9.25
CA SER A 549 40.51 12.39 9.56
C SER A 549 40.12 11.58 8.32
N LEU A 550 39.93 10.28 8.49
CA LEU A 550 39.37 9.39 7.49
C LEU A 550 37.86 9.63 7.27
N GLY A 551 37.21 10.30 8.23
CA GLY A 551 35.76 10.60 8.15
C GLY A 551 34.88 9.45 8.61
N ASP A 552 35.43 8.42 9.23
CA ASP A 552 34.71 7.30 9.83
C ASP A 552 34.10 7.69 11.20
N ALA A 553 33.24 6.84 11.75
CA ALA A 553 32.57 7.06 13.03
C ALA A 553 33.55 7.17 14.21
N GLU A 554 34.74 6.59 14.10
CA GLU A 554 35.79 6.54 15.12
C GLU A 554 36.77 7.71 14.98
N ASN A 555 36.60 8.55 13.95
CA ASN A 555 37.48 9.68 13.62
C ASN A 555 38.93 9.25 13.48
N THR A 556 39.15 8.09 12.84
CA THR A 556 40.50 7.56 12.60
C THR A 556 41.37 8.58 11.87
N GLN A 557 42.58 8.80 12.41
CA GLN A 557 43.55 9.73 11.81
C GLN A 557 44.51 8.96 10.92
N ILE A 558 44.69 9.43 9.70
CA ILE A 558 45.67 8.90 8.74
C ILE A 558 46.62 10.01 8.30
N ILE A 559 47.79 9.66 7.77
CA ILE A 559 48.75 10.65 7.29
C ILE A 559 48.17 11.39 6.07
N ASP A 560 48.24 12.71 6.11
CA ASP A 560 47.79 13.57 5.00
C ASP A 560 48.91 13.66 3.95
N THR A 561 48.77 12.89 2.86
CA THR A 561 49.78 12.81 1.78
C THR A 561 49.97 14.12 1.02
N THR A 562 49.11 15.12 1.24
CA THR A 562 49.31 16.47 0.69
C THR A 562 50.31 17.31 1.51
N LYS A 563 50.55 16.91 2.76
CA LYS A 563 51.46 17.61 3.69
C LYS A 563 52.73 16.83 3.96
N PHE A 564 52.63 15.49 3.94
CA PHE A 564 53.75 14.59 4.14
C PHE A 564 53.82 13.59 2.98
N ALA A 565 54.85 13.71 2.14
CA ALA A 565 54.98 12.89 0.94
C ALA A 565 55.58 11.53 1.25
N PHE A 566 55.10 10.48 0.59
CA PHE A 566 55.65 9.14 0.60
C PHE A 566 56.55 8.89 -0.65
N GLU A 567 56.92 7.65 -0.87
CA GLU A 567 57.77 7.19 -1.98
C GLU A 567 59.17 7.79 -1.91
N ARG A 568 59.71 7.95 -0.70
CA ARG A 568 61.03 8.49 -0.42
C ARG A 568 61.57 8.05 0.93
N TYR A 569 62.87 8.36 1.18
CA TYR A 569 63.44 8.28 2.52
C TYR A 569 63.36 9.62 3.23
N TYR A 570 63.35 9.55 4.57
CA TYR A 570 63.60 10.69 5.45
C TYR A 570 64.82 10.38 6.27
N LYS A 571 65.94 11.09 5.97
CA LYS A 571 67.27 10.90 6.60
C LYS A 571 67.33 11.69 7.90
N PHE A 572 67.74 11.03 8.97
CA PHE A 572 68.00 11.64 10.26
C PHE A 572 69.53 11.63 10.49
N ASP A 573 70.13 12.81 10.60
CA ASP A 573 71.55 12.99 11.00
C ASP A 573 71.58 13.18 12.51
N ILE A 574 72.26 12.28 13.23
CA ILE A 574 72.32 12.21 14.69
C ILE A 574 73.78 12.41 15.08
N PRO A 575 74.23 13.65 15.38
CA PRO A 575 75.62 13.92 15.78
C PRO A 575 75.90 13.32 17.15
N ALA A 576 77.02 12.57 17.20
CA ALA A 576 77.52 11.94 18.40
C ALA A 576 79.01 12.16 18.62
N THR A 577 79.41 12.09 19.88
CA THR A 577 80.88 12.20 20.26
C THR A 577 81.25 11.00 21.11
N VAL A 578 82.33 10.29 20.72
CA VAL A 578 82.86 9.20 21.54
C VAL A 578 83.39 9.76 22.87
N LYS A 579 82.90 9.25 23.98
CA LYS A 579 83.32 9.74 25.32
C LYS A 579 84.81 9.54 25.61
N ALA A 580 85.33 10.44 26.41
CA ALA A 580 86.81 10.45 26.73
C ALA A 580 87.18 9.27 27.64
N ASP A 581 86.30 8.73 28.39
CA ASP A 581 86.48 7.69 29.41
C ASP A 581 86.15 6.27 28.93
N VAL A 582 85.71 6.12 27.66
CA VAL A 582 85.41 4.78 27.07
C VAL A 582 86.62 3.87 27.19
N ALA A 583 86.44 2.65 27.63
CA ALA A 583 87.52 1.65 27.67
C ALA A 583 88.04 1.35 26.28
N GLY A 584 89.39 1.11 26.19
CA GLY A 584 90.00 0.72 24.89
C GLY A 584 89.62 -0.71 24.49
N GLY A 585 89.38 -0.94 23.19
CA GLY A 585 89.08 -2.25 22.62
C GLY A 585 87.63 -2.73 22.82
N VAL A 586 86.69 -1.79 23.12
CA VAL A 586 85.28 -2.11 23.21
C VAL A 586 84.58 -1.68 21.92
N ASP A 587 83.56 -2.42 21.57
CA ASP A 587 82.66 -2.06 20.47
C ASP A 587 81.67 -0.98 20.90
N ILE A 588 81.34 -0.09 20.00
CA ILE A 588 80.24 0.90 20.16
C ILE A 588 79.13 0.49 19.22
N GLU A 589 78.09 -0.05 19.83
CA GLU A 589 76.96 -0.56 19.08
C GLU A 589 75.81 0.50 19.02
N ASN A 590 75.14 0.50 17.91
CA ASN A 590 73.98 1.36 17.70
C ASN A 590 73.02 0.68 16.73
N THR A 591 71.76 0.63 17.09
CA THR A 591 70.71 -0.05 16.33
C THR A 591 69.54 0.88 16.11
N ALA A 592 68.95 0.85 14.91
CA ALA A 592 67.75 1.62 14.59
C ALA A 592 66.58 0.69 14.24
N ALA A 593 65.38 1.21 14.42
CA ALA A 593 64.12 0.52 14.04
C ALA A 593 63.09 1.54 13.58
N GLN A 594 62.32 1.16 12.55
CA GLN A 594 61.17 1.92 12.03
C GLN A 594 59.88 1.30 12.49
#